data_6030aaa84a994f6f7d877a2df7116cb9
#
_entry.id   6030aaa84a994f6f7d877a2df7116cb9
#
_cell.length_a   1.000
_cell.length_b   1.000
_cell.length_c   1.000
_cell.angle_alpha   90.00
_cell.angle_beta   90.00
_cell.angle_gamma   90.00
#
_symmetry.space_group_name_H-M   'P 1'
#
loop_
_entity.id
_entity.type
_entity.pdbx_description
1 polymer ?
#
loop_
_entity_poly.entity_id
_entity_poly.type
_entity_poly.pdbx_seq_one_letter_code
_entity_poly.pdbx_strand_id
1 'polypeptide(L)'
;MYSALAALVLALLLTSCSQPDGRIAKSAHQLLEQGKLQQAQESLQDGFRQFPQSIALRQERLHLNLLAGQPELAAAEAQQILQTQPSAQPYRLPLRDPSPAIRSLAIRAFALAPPQHPSPLSVLRTALRDPDPTVRRESIEATRILTPTQATPLLRQATQDSDWLTRASAARLLGNRADPSAIPALFSMLQDKDSYVRRFARRSLLELSTLAKPDAYLPALQSKDRTTQVVAALALARLNDGRGLDILLAEMANPLGIERIECVKSAVRIQDPRVLPAVRAATSDQDSQVRMVALIALGLLQDKESAPLMKKIQSDASAPQEVRLAAGKALELLSQPTPK
;
A
#
# COMPACT_ATOMS: atom_id res chain seq x y z
N MET A 1 1.10 5.36 -37.43
CA MET A 1 0.16 5.50 -36.29
C MET A 1 0.02 6.92 -35.77
N TYR A 2 1.01 7.80 -35.91
CA TYR A 2 0.98 9.22 -35.48
C TYR A 2 -0.06 10.08 -36.22
N SER A 3 -0.37 9.77 -37.49
CA SER A 3 -1.28 10.56 -38.31
C SER A 3 -2.77 10.41 -37.95
N ALA A 4 -3.20 9.26 -37.41
CA ALA A 4 -4.60 9.02 -37.09
C ALA A 4 -5.01 9.67 -35.75
N LEU A 5 -4.08 9.78 -34.78
CA LEU A 5 -4.34 10.44 -33.50
C LEU A 5 -4.40 11.98 -33.68
N ALA A 6 -3.46 12.53 -34.47
CA ALA A 6 -3.46 13.93 -34.84
C ALA A 6 -4.72 14.31 -35.63
N ALA A 7 -5.18 13.43 -36.52
CA ALA A 7 -6.41 13.63 -37.28
C ALA A 7 -7.67 13.60 -36.40
N LEU A 8 -7.70 12.77 -35.36
CA LEU A 8 -8.85 12.69 -34.43
C LEU A 8 -8.91 13.93 -33.50
N VAL A 9 -7.75 14.42 -33.07
CA VAL A 9 -7.61 15.69 -32.32
C VAL A 9 -8.03 16.87 -33.19
N LEU A 10 -7.58 16.88 -34.44
CA LEU A 10 -7.99 17.91 -35.41
C LEU A 10 -9.49 17.88 -35.71
N ALA A 11 -10.11 16.69 -35.81
CA ALA A 11 -11.56 16.57 -36.06
C ALA A 11 -12.41 17.01 -34.86
N LEU A 12 -11.98 16.77 -33.63
CA LEU A 12 -12.66 17.27 -32.43
C LEU A 12 -12.50 18.79 -32.23
N LEU A 13 -11.36 19.34 -32.66
CA LEU A 13 -11.11 20.79 -32.67
C LEU A 13 -11.86 21.49 -33.84
N LEU A 14 -12.05 20.82 -34.96
CA LEU A 14 -12.69 21.43 -36.14
C LEU A 14 -14.18 21.72 -35.94
N THR A 15 -14.90 21.00 -35.06
CA THR A 15 -16.32 21.29 -34.76
C THR A 15 -16.52 22.45 -33.78
N SER A 16 -15.49 22.80 -32.96
CA SER A 16 -15.50 23.96 -32.06
C SER A 16 -14.75 25.16 -32.61
N CYS A 17 -14.00 25.02 -33.70
CA CYS A 17 -13.14 26.05 -34.28
C CYS A 17 -13.85 27.25 -34.94
N SER A 18 -15.20 27.23 -35.01
CA SER A 18 -15.94 28.40 -35.49
C SER A 18 -16.14 29.47 -34.42
N GLN A 19 -16.01 29.13 -33.16
CA GLN A 19 -16.15 30.07 -32.04
C GLN A 19 -14.80 30.73 -31.66
N PRO A 20 -14.83 31.97 -31.19
CA PRO A 20 -13.60 32.72 -30.87
C PRO A 20 -12.71 32.05 -29.77
N ASP A 21 -13.35 31.43 -28.76
CA ASP A 21 -12.66 30.69 -27.69
C ASP A 21 -11.93 29.46 -28.20
N GLY A 22 -12.50 28.75 -29.20
CA GLY A 22 -11.85 27.62 -29.84
C GLY A 22 -10.57 27.99 -30.60
N ARG A 23 -10.48 29.21 -31.16
CA ARG A 23 -9.25 29.71 -31.81
C ARG A 23 -8.14 29.97 -30.78
N ILE A 24 -8.49 30.58 -29.66
CA ILE A 24 -7.53 30.83 -28.56
C ILE A 24 -7.06 29.49 -27.98
N ALA A 25 -7.95 28.53 -27.73
CA ALA A 25 -7.59 27.20 -27.26
C ALA A 25 -6.62 26.49 -28.22
N LYS A 26 -6.86 26.56 -29.53
CA LYS A 26 -5.97 26.01 -30.56
C LYS A 26 -4.59 26.67 -30.56
N SER A 27 -4.52 28.00 -30.42
CA SER A 27 -3.26 28.73 -30.30
C SER A 27 -2.49 28.33 -29.05
N ALA A 28 -3.17 28.23 -27.90
CA ALA A 28 -2.57 27.75 -26.66
C ALA A 28 -2.05 26.31 -26.80
N HIS A 29 -2.82 25.41 -27.40
CA HIS A 29 -2.40 24.04 -27.67
C HIS A 29 -1.11 23.97 -28.48
N GLN A 30 -0.98 24.75 -29.56
CA GLN A 30 0.26 24.84 -30.37
C GLN A 30 1.45 25.33 -29.56
N LEU A 31 1.26 26.30 -28.65
CA LEU A 31 2.32 26.77 -27.76
C LEU A 31 2.73 25.66 -26.75
N LEU A 32 1.79 24.86 -26.25
CA LEU A 32 2.08 23.72 -25.36
C LEU A 32 2.89 22.64 -26.10
N GLU A 33 2.51 22.30 -27.34
CA GLU A 33 3.27 21.36 -28.19
C GLU A 33 4.70 21.84 -28.48
N GLN A 34 4.92 23.17 -28.54
CA GLN A 34 6.25 23.78 -28.71
C GLN A 34 7.02 23.91 -27.38
N GLY A 35 6.45 23.51 -26.25
CA GLY A 35 7.06 23.67 -24.92
C GLY A 35 7.08 25.11 -24.39
N LYS A 36 6.34 26.03 -25.01
CA LYS A 36 6.28 27.46 -24.66
C LYS A 36 5.21 27.68 -23.56
N LEU A 37 5.44 27.09 -22.38
CA LEU A 37 4.46 27.04 -21.29
C LEU A 37 4.01 28.42 -20.81
N GLN A 38 4.95 29.37 -20.69
CA GLN A 38 4.62 30.73 -20.24
C GLN A 38 3.72 31.47 -21.25
N GLN A 39 4.02 31.39 -22.55
CA GLN A 39 3.20 32.01 -23.58
C GLN A 39 1.82 31.36 -23.68
N ALA A 40 1.75 30.05 -23.50
CA ALA A 40 0.47 29.34 -23.42
C ALA A 40 -0.36 29.82 -22.22
N GLN A 41 0.27 30.00 -21.06
CA GLN A 41 -0.38 30.51 -19.86
C GLN A 41 -0.95 31.92 -20.05
N GLU A 42 -0.19 32.82 -20.63
CA GLU A 42 -0.61 34.21 -20.97
C GLU A 42 -1.80 34.17 -21.93
N SER A 43 -1.71 33.41 -23.02
CA SER A 43 -2.77 33.24 -24.01
C SER A 43 -4.07 32.71 -23.38
N LEU A 44 -3.95 31.71 -22.48
CA LEU A 44 -5.12 31.16 -21.75
C LEU A 44 -5.71 32.20 -20.77
N GLN A 45 -4.87 32.97 -20.09
CA GLN A 45 -5.32 34.02 -19.17
C GLN A 45 -6.15 35.09 -19.89
N ASP A 46 -5.67 35.54 -21.06
CA ASP A 46 -6.41 36.50 -21.89
C ASP A 46 -7.69 35.91 -22.48
N GLY A 47 -7.64 34.62 -22.85
CA GLY A 47 -8.83 33.89 -23.27
C GLY A 47 -9.91 33.80 -22.21
N PHE A 48 -9.54 33.54 -20.95
CA PHE A 48 -10.49 33.48 -19.84
C PHE A 48 -11.08 34.83 -19.44
N ARG A 49 -10.38 35.93 -19.69
CA ARG A 49 -10.96 37.28 -19.51
C ARG A 49 -12.14 37.51 -20.46
N GLN A 50 -12.07 36.94 -21.67
CA GLN A 50 -13.09 37.08 -22.70
C GLN A 50 -14.18 35.96 -22.59
N PHE A 51 -13.77 34.74 -22.27
CA PHE A 51 -14.61 33.53 -22.25
C PHE A 51 -14.43 32.73 -20.95
N PRO A 52 -14.89 33.22 -19.80
CA PRO A 52 -14.60 32.62 -18.48
C PRO A 52 -15.19 31.22 -18.29
N GLN A 53 -16.20 30.83 -19.08
CA GLN A 53 -16.85 29.52 -18.98
C GLN A 53 -16.43 28.54 -20.10
N SER A 54 -15.45 28.89 -20.94
CA SER A 54 -15.04 28.06 -22.07
C SER A 54 -14.44 26.73 -21.61
N ILE A 55 -15.07 25.63 -22.02
CA ILE A 55 -14.57 24.26 -21.78
C ILE A 55 -13.28 24.02 -22.57
N ALA A 56 -13.19 24.53 -23.80
CA ALA A 56 -12.00 24.40 -24.64
C ALA A 56 -10.76 24.99 -23.97
N LEU A 57 -10.86 26.21 -23.42
CA LEU A 57 -9.77 26.83 -22.68
C LEU A 57 -9.41 26.08 -21.39
N ARG A 58 -10.44 25.53 -20.67
CA ARG A 58 -10.19 24.70 -19.48
C ARG A 58 -9.45 23.41 -19.80
N GLN A 59 -9.74 22.77 -20.95
CA GLN A 59 -9.02 21.59 -21.40
C GLN A 59 -7.54 21.88 -21.65
N GLU A 60 -7.23 23.01 -22.30
CA GLU A 60 -5.83 23.41 -22.52
C GLU A 60 -5.13 23.82 -21.21
N ARG A 61 -5.83 24.47 -20.27
CA ARG A 61 -5.27 24.78 -18.97
C ARG A 61 -5.03 23.52 -18.13
N LEU A 62 -5.90 22.52 -18.22
CA LEU A 62 -5.65 21.20 -17.63
C LEU A 62 -4.36 20.58 -18.17
N HIS A 63 -4.17 20.62 -19.51
CA HIS A 63 -2.96 20.11 -20.14
C HIS A 63 -1.71 20.89 -19.71
N LEU A 64 -1.78 22.23 -19.69
CA LEU A 64 -0.72 23.08 -19.16
C LEU A 64 -0.32 22.70 -17.74
N ASN A 65 -1.30 22.50 -16.85
CA ASN A 65 -1.05 22.13 -15.45
C ASN A 65 -0.36 20.76 -15.33
N LEU A 66 -0.72 19.79 -16.19
CA LEU A 66 -0.02 18.51 -16.22
C LEU A 66 1.43 18.65 -16.70
N LEU A 67 1.67 19.44 -17.75
CA LEU A 67 3.02 19.73 -18.24
C LEU A 67 3.87 20.49 -17.21
N ALA A 68 3.24 21.31 -16.38
CA ALA A 68 3.88 22.01 -15.26
C ALA A 68 4.07 21.12 -14.01
N GLY A 69 3.64 19.86 -14.03
CA GLY A 69 3.74 18.95 -12.90
C GLY A 69 2.74 19.23 -11.77
N GLN A 70 1.59 19.85 -12.05
CA GLN A 70 0.59 20.30 -11.09
C GLN A 70 -0.74 19.51 -11.24
N PRO A 71 -0.80 18.24 -10.87
CA PRO A 71 -1.98 17.40 -11.07
C PRO A 71 -3.20 17.87 -10.26
N GLU A 72 -2.99 18.54 -9.12
CA GLU A 72 -4.07 19.09 -8.30
C GLU A 72 -4.81 20.21 -9.05
N LEU A 73 -4.08 21.11 -9.72
CA LEU A 73 -4.68 22.15 -10.54
C LEU A 73 -5.33 21.57 -11.79
N ALA A 74 -4.73 20.55 -12.40
CA ALA A 74 -5.35 19.84 -13.51
C ALA A 74 -6.69 19.17 -13.08
N ALA A 75 -6.74 18.60 -11.89
CA ALA A 75 -7.96 18.02 -11.33
C ALA A 75 -9.04 19.08 -11.08
N ALA A 76 -8.66 20.27 -10.59
CA ALA A 76 -9.60 21.38 -10.40
C ALA A 76 -10.22 21.82 -11.74
N GLU A 77 -9.43 21.91 -12.82
CA GLU A 77 -9.97 22.20 -14.15
C GLU A 77 -10.92 21.11 -14.65
N ALA A 78 -10.54 19.83 -14.45
CA ALA A 78 -11.40 18.71 -14.82
C ALA A 78 -12.73 18.75 -14.07
N GLN A 79 -12.73 19.08 -12.79
CA GLN A 79 -13.93 19.24 -11.98
C GLN A 79 -14.85 20.34 -12.53
N GLN A 80 -14.29 21.50 -12.91
CA GLN A 80 -15.05 22.57 -13.53
C GLN A 80 -15.64 22.16 -14.90
N ILE A 81 -14.87 21.43 -15.70
CA ILE A 81 -15.37 20.88 -16.98
C ILE A 81 -16.56 19.93 -16.72
N LEU A 82 -16.43 19.02 -15.73
CA LEU A 82 -17.48 18.05 -15.42
C LEU A 82 -18.73 18.67 -14.79
N GLN A 83 -18.58 19.76 -14.04
CA GLN A 83 -19.73 20.53 -13.54
C GLN A 83 -20.53 21.18 -14.66
N THR A 84 -19.85 21.66 -15.70
CA THR A 84 -20.48 22.31 -16.86
C THR A 84 -21.00 21.26 -17.85
N GLN A 85 -20.26 20.20 -18.07
CA GLN A 85 -20.58 19.11 -19.00
C GLN A 85 -20.26 17.74 -18.37
N PRO A 86 -21.20 17.10 -17.67
CA PRO A 86 -20.96 15.84 -16.96
C PRO A 86 -20.49 14.67 -17.84
N SER A 87 -20.83 14.69 -19.15
CA SER A 87 -20.40 13.67 -20.12
C SER A 87 -19.01 13.92 -20.71
N ALA A 88 -18.36 15.04 -20.37
CA ALA A 88 -17.01 15.35 -20.86
C ALA A 88 -15.97 14.31 -20.39
N GLN A 89 -14.91 14.16 -21.19
CA GLN A 89 -13.81 13.24 -20.90
C GLN A 89 -12.48 14.03 -20.79
N PRO A 90 -12.29 14.83 -19.73
CA PRO A 90 -11.18 15.77 -19.63
C PRO A 90 -9.80 15.10 -19.68
N TYR A 91 -9.70 13.83 -19.26
CA TYR A 91 -8.45 13.07 -19.21
C TYR A 91 -8.20 12.19 -20.44
N ARG A 92 -9.08 12.21 -21.45
CA ARG A 92 -8.97 11.29 -22.61
C ARG A 92 -7.66 11.44 -23.36
N LEU A 93 -7.19 12.65 -23.60
CA LEU A 93 -5.95 12.94 -24.30
C LEU A 93 -4.73 12.75 -23.36
N PRO A 94 -4.69 13.36 -22.17
CA PRO A 94 -3.57 13.20 -21.25
C PRO A 94 -3.25 11.74 -20.88
N LEU A 95 -4.26 10.88 -20.78
CA LEU A 95 -4.06 9.44 -20.52
C LEU A 95 -3.46 8.67 -21.70
N ARG A 96 -3.33 9.30 -22.87
CA ARG A 96 -2.73 8.74 -24.08
C ARG A 96 -1.49 9.47 -24.54
N ASP A 97 -1.02 10.41 -23.72
CA ASP A 97 0.17 11.21 -24.05
C ASP A 97 1.38 10.29 -24.30
N PRO A 98 2.24 10.62 -25.27
CA PRO A 98 3.49 9.87 -25.52
C PRO A 98 4.39 9.81 -24.27
N SER A 99 4.42 10.88 -23.46
CA SER A 99 5.21 10.97 -22.23
C SER A 99 4.58 10.15 -21.09
N PRO A 100 5.29 9.15 -20.53
CA PRO A 100 4.84 8.44 -19.34
C PRO A 100 4.61 9.37 -18.13
N ALA A 101 5.42 10.43 -18.02
CA ALA A 101 5.28 11.41 -16.94
C ALA A 101 3.92 12.11 -17.01
N ILE A 102 3.48 12.52 -18.19
CA ILE A 102 2.16 13.15 -18.37
C ILE A 102 1.05 12.16 -18.13
N ARG A 103 1.14 10.90 -18.63
CA ARG A 103 0.15 9.87 -18.35
C ARG A 103 0.03 9.58 -16.84
N SER A 104 1.16 9.52 -16.13
CA SER A 104 1.22 9.32 -14.67
C SER A 104 0.53 10.47 -13.92
N LEU A 105 0.85 11.72 -14.26
CA LEU A 105 0.20 12.89 -13.68
C LEU A 105 -1.29 12.96 -14.02
N ALA A 106 -1.68 12.54 -15.22
CA ALA A 106 -3.08 12.45 -15.62
C ALA A 106 -3.86 11.42 -14.78
N ILE A 107 -3.26 10.26 -14.46
CA ILE A 107 -3.86 9.28 -13.53
C ILE A 107 -4.02 9.87 -12.13
N ARG A 108 -3.04 10.61 -11.64
CA ARG A 108 -3.12 11.28 -10.34
C ARG A 108 -4.23 12.32 -10.30
N ALA A 109 -4.31 13.19 -11.31
CA ALA A 109 -5.37 14.18 -11.44
C ALA A 109 -6.75 13.49 -11.58
N PHE A 110 -6.85 12.43 -12.37
CA PHE A 110 -8.05 11.60 -12.51
C PHE A 110 -8.53 11.04 -11.16
N ALA A 111 -7.61 10.59 -10.31
CA ALA A 111 -7.96 10.07 -8.98
C ALA A 111 -8.46 11.15 -8.01
N LEU A 112 -8.16 12.42 -8.26
CA LEU A 112 -8.66 13.56 -7.47
C LEU A 112 -10.03 14.05 -7.95
N ALA A 113 -10.30 13.95 -9.25
CA ALA A 113 -11.56 14.39 -9.86
C ALA A 113 -12.03 13.35 -10.91
N PRO A 114 -12.47 12.15 -10.49
CA PRO A 114 -12.85 11.09 -11.41
C PRO A 114 -14.19 11.42 -12.08
N PRO A 115 -14.27 11.36 -13.43
CA PRO A 115 -15.54 11.47 -14.14
C PRO A 115 -16.38 10.20 -13.95
N GLN A 116 -17.69 10.32 -14.15
CA GLN A 116 -18.57 9.14 -14.13
C GLN A 116 -18.34 8.23 -15.35
N HIS A 117 -18.01 8.81 -16.50
CA HIS A 117 -17.76 8.12 -17.76
C HIS A 117 -16.46 8.60 -18.44
N PRO A 118 -15.59 7.69 -18.90
CA PRO A 118 -15.64 6.24 -18.65
C PRO A 118 -15.49 5.92 -17.16
N SER A 119 -16.04 4.76 -16.73
CA SER A 119 -16.00 4.41 -15.31
C SER A 119 -14.55 4.35 -14.79
N PRO A 120 -14.30 4.80 -13.55
CA PRO A 120 -12.96 4.78 -12.96
C PRO A 120 -12.31 3.39 -13.01
N LEU A 121 -13.09 2.33 -12.81
CA LEU A 121 -12.61 0.96 -12.92
C LEU A 121 -12.04 0.63 -14.31
N SER A 122 -12.70 1.07 -15.39
CA SER A 122 -12.24 0.79 -16.76
C SER A 122 -10.96 1.54 -17.10
N VAL A 123 -10.85 2.78 -16.67
CA VAL A 123 -9.64 3.61 -16.87
C VAL A 123 -8.45 3.00 -16.16
N LEU A 124 -8.59 2.69 -14.88
CA LEU A 124 -7.50 2.13 -14.08
C LEU A 124 -7.09 0.73 -14.56
N ARG A 125 -8.07 -0.10 -15.00
CA ARG A 125 -7.76 -1.40 -15.63
C ARG A 125 -6.89 -1.26 -16.88
N THR A 126 -7.13 -0.24 -17.68
CA THR A 126 -6.32 0.05 -18.88
C THR A 126 -4.94 0.57 -18.49
N ALA A 127 -4.87 1.51 -17.56
CA ALA A 127 -3.63 2.12 -17.11
C ALA A 127 -2.68 1.13 -16.38
N LEU A 128 -3.22 0.08 -15.76
CA LEU A 128 -2.44 -1.04 -15.20
C LEU A 128 -1.72 -1.89 -16.26
N ARG A 129 -2.02 -1.69 -17.54
CA ARG A 129 -1.32 -2.34 -18.66
C ARG A 129 -0.39 -1.39 -19.40
N ASP A 130 -0.17 -0.20 -18.86
CA ASP A 130 0.77 0.74 -19.46
C ASP A 130 2.17 0.15 -19.56
N PRO A 131 2.91 0.37 -20.66
CA PRO A 131 4.29 -0.12 -20.78
C PRO A 131 5.21 0.46 -19.69
N ASP A 132 4.96 1.68 -19.24
CA ASP A 132 5.77 2.33 -18.23
C ASP A 132 5.34 1.96 -16.79
N PRO A 133 6.27 1.47 -15.95
CA PRO A 133 5.96 1.06 -14.59
C PRO A 133 5.50 2.22 -13.69
N THR A 134 5.90 3.46 -13.98
CA THR A 134 5.47 4.62 -13.19
C THR A 134 3.98 4.88 -13.37
N VAL A 135 3.47 4.75 -14.59
CA VAL A 135 2.03 4.86 -14.89
C VAL A 135 1.27 3.73 -14.21
N ARG A 136 1.78 2.49 -14.27
CA ARG A 136 1.14 1.36 -13.59
C ARG A 136 1.08 1.54 -12.07
N ARG A 137 2.18 2.03 -11.44
CA ARG A 137 2.20 2.36 -10.00
C ARG A 137 1.20 3.44 -9.63
N GLU A 138 1.18 4.54 -10.37
CA GLU A 138 0.20 5.60 -10.12
C GLU A 138 -1.24 5.09 -10.24
N SER A 139 -1.48 4.16 -11.18
CA SER A 139 -2.79 3.53 -11.35
C SER A 139 -3.20 2.66 -10.17
N ILE A 140 -2.24 1.96 -9.53
CA ILE A 140 -2.47 1.19 -8.31
C ILE A 140 -2.83 2.12 -7.14
N GLU A 141 -2.08 3.20 -6.94
CA GLU A 141 -2.39 4.19 -5.92
C GLU A 141 -3.76 4.85 -6.16
N ALA A 142 -4.12 5.09 -7.41
CA ALA A 142 -5.41 5.63 -7.81
C ALA A 142 -6.59 4.68 -7.53
N THR A 143 -6.35 3.37 -7.30
CA THR A 143 -7.44 2.45 -6.94
C THR A 143 -8.16 2.86 -5.65
N ARG A 144 -7.61 3.79 -4.85
CA ARG A 144 -8.27 4.33 -3.64
C ARG A 144 -9.66 4.93 -3.91
N ILE A 145 -9.95 5.33 -5.14
CA ILE A 145 -11.28 5.87 -5.53
C ILE A 145 -12.31 4.76 -5.81
N LEU A 146 -11.88 3.51 -5.87
CA LEU A 146 -12.73 2.34 -6.09
C LEU A 146 -13.18 1.74 -4.74
N THR A 147 -14.31 1.04 -4.77
CA THR A 147 -14.70 0.19 -3.64
C THR A 147 -13.70 -0.95 -3.44
N PRO A 148 -13.57 -1.53 -2.25
CA PRO A 148 -12.69 -2.69 -2.02
C PRO A 148 -12.92 -3.83 -3.02
N THR A 149 -14.19 -4.18 -3.29
CA THR A 149 -14.57 -5.24 -4.22
C THR A 149 -14.13 -4.98 -5.67
N GLN A 150 -14.07 -3.71 -6.09
CA GLN A 150 -13.58 -3.30 -7.41
C GLN A 150 -12.05 -3.24 -7.46
N ALA A 151 -11.41 -2.78 -6.37
CA ALA A 151 -9.97 -2.60 -6.30
C ALA A 151 -9.20 -3.91 -6.14
N THR A 152 -9.68 -4.83 -5.29
CA THR A 152 -8.98 -6.08 -4.98
C THR A 152 -8.60 -6.90 -6.21
N PRO A 153 -9.46 -7.12 -7.22
CA PRO A 153 -9.06 -7.83 -8.44
C PRO A 153 -7.92 -7.15 -9.22
N LEU A 154 -7.92 -5.81 -9.29
CA LEU A 154 -6.85 -5.05 -9.95
C LEU A 154 -5.54 -5.14 -9.18
N LEU A 155 -5.60 -5.00 -7.86
CA LEU A 155 -4.43 -5.13 -6.99
C LEU A 155 -3.86 -6.55 -7.03
N ARG A 156 -4.71 -7.59 -7.06
CA ARG A 156 -4.26 -8.98 -7.26
C ARG A 156 -3.57 -9.18 -8.60
N GLN A 157 -4.06 -8.60 -9.68
CA GLN A 157 -3.34 -8.61 -10.95
C GLN A 157 -1.95 -7.96 -10.82
N ALA A 158 -1.86 -6.82 -10.14
CA ALA A 158 -0.62 -6.08 -9.94
C ALA A 158 0.41 -6.80 -9.05
N THR A 159 0.03 -7.84 -8.29
CA THR A 159 0.99 -8.68 -7.54
C THR A 159 1.91 -9.49 -8.46
N GLN A 160 1.58 -9.60 -9.73
CA GLN A 160 2.36 -10.31 -10.76
C GLN A 160 3.13 -9.35 -11.68
N ASP A 161 3.19 -8.05 -11.36
CA ASP A 161 3.86 -7.06 -12.21
C ASP A 161 5.37 -7.34 -12.33
N SER A 162 5.95 -7.02 -13.48
CA SER A 162 7.39 -7.14 -13.71
C SER A 162 8.21 -6.22 -12.80
N ASP A 163 7.68 -5.03 -12.51
CA ASP A 163 8.30 -4.03 -11.62
C ASP A 163 8.05 -4.38 -10.13
N TRP A 164 9.13 -4.54 -9.38
CA TRP A 164 9.06 -4.92 -7.96
C TRP A 164 8.33 -3.89 -7.09
N LEU A 165 8.47 -2.60 -7.40
CA LEU A 165 7.83 -1.53 -6.63
C LEU A 165 6.32 -1.51 -6.88
N THR A 166 5.89 -1.84 -8.10
CA THR A 166 4.48 -2.08 -8.43
C THR A 166 3.92 -3.24 -7.61
N ARG A 167 4.63 -4.39 -7.54
CA ARG A 167 4.23 -5.52 -6.70
C ARG A 167 4.18 -5.17 -5.22
N ALA A 168 5.19 -4.45 -4.71
CA ALA A 168 5.23 -4.02 -3.30
C ALA A 168 4.08 -3.07 -2.94
N SER A 169 3.77 -2.10 -3.82
CA SER A 169 2.62 -1.21 -3.65
C SER A 169 1.30 -1.99 -3.65
N ALA A 170 1.16 -2.98 -4.54
CA ALA A 170 -0.03 -3.84 -4.57
C ALA A 170 -0.19 -4.62 -3.25
N ALA A 171 0.88 -5.22 -2.73
CA ALA A 171 0.85 -5.93 -1.44
C ALA A 171 0.40 -5.01 -0.29
N ARG A 172 0.98 -3.82 -0.21
CA ARG A 172 0.63 -2.81 0.81
C ARG A 172 -0.85 -2.39 0.71
N LEU A 173 -1.32 -2.11 -0.49
CA LEU A 173 -2.70 -1.67 -0.70
C LEU A 173 -3.72 -2.79 -0.45
N LEU A 174 -3.39 -4.04 -0.75
CA LEU A 174 -4.25 -5.19 -0.41
C LEU A 174 -4.46 -5.29 1.11
N GLY A 175 -3.41 -5.07 1.92
CA GLY A 175 -3.54 -5.00 3.37
C GLY A 175 -4.44 -3.86 3.83
N ASN A 176 -4.21 -2.66 3.30
CA ASN A 176 -4.96 -1.44 3.68
C ASN A 176 -6.45 -1.48 3.28
N ARG A 177 -6.83 -2.34 2.33
CA ARG A 177 -8.23 -2.48 1.87
C ARG A 177 -9.12 -3.26 2.81
N ALA A 178 -8.56 -3.91 3.79
CA ALA A 178 -9.31 -4.70 4.76
C ALA A 178 -10.20 -5.80 4.11
N ASP A 179 -9.75 -6.34 2.97
CA ASP A 179 -10.47 -7.38 2.23
C ASP A 179 -9.76 -8.73 2.39
N PRO A 180 -10.33 -9.67 3.19
CA PRO A 180 -9.72 -10.98 3.42
C PRO A 180 -9.54 -11.83 2.16
N SER A 181 -10.24 -11.53 1.06
CA SER A 181 -10.07 -12.25 -0.20
C SER A 181 -8.68 -12.08 -0.81
N ALA A 182 -7.89 -11.09 -0.33
CA ALA A 182 -6.51 -10.86 -0.71
C ALA A 182 -5.50 -11.85 -0.09
N ILE A 183 -5.87 -12.56 0.98
CA ILE A 183 -4.96 -13.40 1.77
C ILE A 183 -4.21 -14.44 0.91
N PRO A 184 -4.84 -15.21 0.00
CA PRO A 184 -4.10 -16.18 -0.83
C PRO A 184 -3.05 -15.53 -1.72
N ALA A 185 -3.34 -14.36 -2.31
CA ALA A 185 -2.39 -13.64 -3.15
C ALA A 185 -1.20 -13.11 -2.32
N LEU A 186 -1.45 -12.61 -1.12
CA LEU A 186 -0.40 -12.13 -0.22
C LEU A 186 0.51 -13.27 0.27
N PHE A 187 -0.04 -14.48 0.52
CA PHE A 187 0.79 -15.64 0.83
C PHE A 187 1.74 -16.00 -0.32
N SER A 188 1.29 -15.96 -1.58
CA SER A 188 2.15 -16.19 -2.73
C SER A 188 3.31 -15.20 -2.79
N MET A 189 3.08 -13.95 -2.38
CA MET A 189 4.09 -12.89 -2.39
C MET A 189 5.15 -13.02 -1.29
N LEU A 190 4.98 -13.90 -0.31
CA LEU A 190 6.05 -14.22 0.66
C LEU A 190 7.25 -14.91 -0.01
N GLN A 191 7.07 -15.44 -1.23
CA GLN A 191 8.11 -16.06 -2.05
C GLN A 191 8.64 -15.13 -3.14
N ASP A 192 8.27 -13.84 -3.14
CA ASP A 192 8.77 -12.89 -4.12
C ASP A 192 10.30 -12.77 -4.05
N LYS A 193 10.94 -12.64 -5.21
CA LYS A 193 12.39 -12.44 -5.29
C LYS A 193 12.86 -11.19 -4.56
N ASP A 194 12.03 -10.16 -4.50
CA ASP A 194 12.36 -8.88 -3.86
C ASP A 194 11.98 -8.88 -2.37
N SER A 195 12.90 -8.48 -1.51
CA SER A 195 12.72 -8.47 -0.05
C SER A 195 11.67 -7.46 0.44
N TYR A 196 11.54 -6.33 -0.24
CA TYR A 196 10.52 -5.33 0.10
C TYR A 196 9.10 -5.86 -0.20
N VAL A 197 8.95 -6.58 -1.32
CA VAL A 197 7.67 -7.23 -1.66
C VAL A 197 7.30 -8.24 -0.58
N ARG A 198 8.24 -9.15 -0.19
CA ARG A 198 8.01 -10.11 0.90
C ARG A 198 7.62 -9.42 2.22
N ARG A 199 8.33 -8.33 2.57
CA ARG A 199 8.07 -7.56 3.80
C ARG A 199 6.67 -6.93 3.81
N PHE A 200 6.23 -6.32 2.70
CA PHE A 200 4.89 -5.75 2.61
C PHE A 200 3.80 -6.82 2.61
N ALA A 201 4.01 -7.94 1.92
CA ALA A 201 3.06 -9.06 1.94
C ALA A 201 2.86 -9.61 3.36
N ARG A 202 3.97 -9.86 4.08
CA ARG A 202 3.93 -10.30 5.49
C ARG A 202 3.16 -9.30 6.38
N ARG A 203 3.50 -8.03 6.29
CA ARG A 203 2.83 -6.98 7.05
C ARG A 203 1.33 -6.97 6.78
N SER A 204 0.94 -6.99 5.52
CA SER A 204 -0.46 -6.97 5.09
C SER A 204 -1.24 -8.20 5.56
N LEU A 205 -0.63 -9.40 5.53
CA LEU A 205 -1.22 -10.62 6.10
C LEU A 205 -1.52 -10.47 7.60
N LEU A 206 -0.57 -9.90 8.34
CA LEU A 206 -0.73 -9.68 9.78
C LEU A 206 -1.72 -8.55 10.11
N GLU A 207 -1.87 -7.54 9.27
CA GLU A 207 -2.89 -6.49 9.40
C GLU A 207 -4.28 -7.06 9.11
N LEU A 208 -4.43 -7.87 8.07
CA LEU A 208 -5.70 -8.52 7.70
C LEU A 208 -6.16 -9.56 8.73
N SER A 209 -5.27 -10.10 9.56
CA SER A 209 -5.66 -11.12 10.55
C SER A 209 -6.73 -10.64 11.52
N THR A 210 -6.77 -9.35 11.84
CA THR A 210 -7.79 -8.79 12.75
C THR A 210 -9.20 -8.73 12.14
N LEU A 211 -9.31 -8.93 10.83
CA LEU A 211 -10.55 -8.79 10.05
C LEU A 211 -11.00 -10.11 9.41
N ALA A 212 -10.09 -11.06 9.29
CA ALA A 212 -10.34 -12.34 8.65
C ALA A 212 -10.77 -13.40 9.67
N LYS A 213 -11.47 -14.43 9.19
CA LYS A 213 -11.71 -15.64 9.97
C LYS A 213 -10.42 -16.48 10.03
N PRO A 214 -10.16 -17.18 11.15
CA PRO A 214 -8.97 -18.03 11.30
C PRO A 214 -8.76 -19.02 10.15
N ASP A 215 -9.84 -19.57 9.62
CA ASP A 215 -9.81 -20.58 8.55
C ASP A 215 -9.13 -20.10 7.26
N ALA A 216 -9.06 -18.78 7.02
CA ALA A 216 -8.34 -18.22 5.88
C ALA A 216 -6.83 -18.47 5.93
N TYR A 217 -6.27 -18.73 7.12
CA TYR A 217 -4.85 -18.93 7.37
C TYR A 217 -4.44 -20.41 7.47
N LEU A 218 -5.39 -21.32 7.72
CA LEU A 218 -5.11 -22.74 7.95
C LEU A 218 -4.39 -23.45 6.81
N PRO A 219 -4.75 -23.23 5.53
CA PRO A 219 -4.03 -23.88 4.42
C PRO A 219 -2.54 -23.55 4.41
N ALA A 220 -2.16 -22.35 4.85
CA ALA A 220 -0.78 -21.88 4.87
C ALA A 220 0.06 -22.57 5.98
N LEU A 221 -0.54 -23.11 7.03
CA LEU A 221 0.18 -23.92 8.03
C LEU A 221 0.75 -25.23 7.43
N GLN A 222 0.17 -25.72 6.33
CA GLN A 222 0.61 -26.93 5.62
C GLN A 222 1.60 -26.62 4.49
N SER A 223 2.03 -25.38 4.33
CA SER A 223 3.01 -25.00 3.32
C SER A 223 4.34 -25.73 3.54
N LYS A 224 5.04 -26.03 2.44
CA LYS A 224 6.44 -26.51 2.51
C LYS A 224 7.42 -25.39 2.89
N ASP A 225 7.01 -24.14 2.74
CA ASP A 225 7.83 -22.98 3.06
C ASP A 225 7.64 -22.57 4.51
N ARG A 226 8.75 -22.53 5.24
CA ARG A 226 8.77 -22.19 6.65
C ARG A 226 8.26 -20.79 6.95
N THR A 227 8.63 -19.79 6.13
CA THR A 227 8.19 -18.40 6.30
C THR A 227 6.67 -18.30 6.20
N THR A 228 6.08 -18.98 5.24
CA THR A 228 4.62 -19.05 5.07
C THR A 228 3.93 -19.67 6.28
N GLN A 229 4.46 -20.79 6.80
CA GLN A 229 3.93 -21.44 8.02
C GLN A 229 3.98 -20.48 9.22
N VAL A 230 5.14 -19.83 9.44
CA VAL A 230 5.33 -18.92 10.59
C VAL A 230 4.40 -17.71 10.49
N VAL A 231 4.27 -17.09 9.32
CA VAL A 231 3.36 -15.95 9.13
C VAL A 231 1.90 -16.35 9.36
N ALA A 232 1.49 -17.54 8.93
CA ALA A 232 0.15 -18.06 9.19
C ALA A 232 -0.08 -18.30 10.68
N ALA A 233 0.89 -18.91 11.39
CA ALA A 233 0.82 -19.14 12.82
C ALA A 233 0.77 -17.83 13.63
N LEU A 234 1.56 -16.82 13.24
CA LEU A 234 1.51 -15.46 13.81
C LEU A 234 0.13 -14.80 13.63
N ALA A 235 -0.44 -14.94 12.44
CA ALA A 235 -1.79 -14.41 12.15
C ALA A 235 -2.86 -15.08 13.00
N LEU A 236 -2.81 -16.41 13.13
CA LEU A 236 -3.74 -17.19 13.98
C LEU A 236 -3.60 -16.81 15.45
N ALA A 237 -2.38 -16.67 15.97
CA ALA A 237 -2.15 -16.25 17.35
C ALA A 237 -2.73 -14.87 17.67
N ARG A 238 -2.71 -13.93 16.69
CA ARG A 238 -3.38 -12.63 16.83
C ARG A 238 -4.90 -12.74 16.96
N LEU A 239 -5.48 -13.82 16.46
CA LEU A 239 -6.90 -14.18 16.59
C LEU A 239 -7.18 -15.03 17.84
N ASN A 240 -6.20 -15.19 18.73
CA ASN A 240 -6.22 -16.10 19.88
C ASN A 240 -6.50 -17.57 19.48
N ASP A 241 -6.07 -17.97 18.28
CA ASP A 241 -6.22 -19.30 17.73
C ASP A 241 -4.91 -20.09 17.87
N GLY A 242 -4.91 -21.14 18.68
CA GLY A 242 -3.74 -21.94 19.00
C GLY A 242 -3.32 -22.96 17.93
N ARG A 243 -4.05 -23.11 16.82
CA ARG A 243 -3.78 -24.14 15.79
C ARG A 243 -2.39 -24.04 15.15
N GLY A 244 -1.75 -22.87 15.22
CA GLY A 244 -0.37 -22.66 14.77
C GLY A 244 0.68 -22.74 15.87
N LEU A 245 0.34 -23.09 17.11
CA LEU A 245 1.25 -22.98 18.26
C LEU A 245 2.54 -23.79 18.09
N ASP A 246 2.46 -25.02 17.61
CA ASP A 246 3.65 -25.87 17.43
C ASP A 246 4.69 -25.23 16.48
N ILE A 247 4.21 -24.50 15.47
CA ILE A 247 5.07 -23.78 14.55
C ILE A 247 5.75 -22.59 15.25
N LEU A 248 5.02 -21.85 16.11
CA LEU A 248 5.59 -20.75 16.89
C LEU A 248 6.63 -21.23 17.88
N LEU A 249 6.34 -22.32 18.62
CA LEU A 249 7.28 -22.89 19.58
C LEU A 249 8.55 -23.41 18.91
N ALA A 250 8.41 -24.08 17.75
CA ALA A 250 9.56 -24.53 16.95
C ALA A 250 10.39 -23.36 16.39
N GLU A 251 9.74 -22.24 16.03
CA GLU A 251 10.46 -21.05 15.56
C GLU A 251 11.19 -20.31 16.70
N MET A 252 10.58 -20.26 17.89
CA MET A 252 11.22 -19.71 19.08
C MET A 252 12.50 -20.48 19.45
N ALA A 253 12.51 -21.80 19.27
CA ALA A 253 13.66 -22.65 19.54
C ALA A 253 14.70 -22.66 18.41
N ASN A 254 14.43 -22.10 17.24
CA ASN A 254 15.32 -22.08 16.09
C ASN A 254 16.33 -20.92 16.19
N PRO A 255 17.64 -21.18 16.44
CA PRO A 255 18.62 -20.11 16.61
C PRO A 255 18.83 -19.25 15.35
N LEU A 256 18.45 -19.75 14.18
CA LEU A 256 18.47 -19.02 12.90
C LEU A 256 17.12 -18.38 12.56
N GLY A 257 16.10 -18.57 13.39
CA GLY A 257 14.76 -18.03 13.16
C GLY A 257 14.75 -16.51 13.26
N ILE A 258 14.35 -15.86 12.19
CA ILE A 258 14.26 -14.38 12.12
C ILE A 258 13.03 -13.81 12.82
N GLU A 259 12.06 -14.66 13.15
CA GLU A 259 10.77 -14.28 13.71
C GLU A 259 10.62 -14.59 15.21
N ARG A 260 11.71 -15.01 15.89
CA ARG A 260 11.66 -15.41 17.31
C ARG A 260 10.98 -14.39 18.21
N ILE A 261 11.31 -13.11 18.03
CA ILE A 261 10.69 -12.00 18.80
C ILE A 261 9.17 -11.99 18.64
N GLU A 262 8.71 -12.03 17.39
CA GLU A 262 7.27 -11.98 17.10
C GLU A 262 6.56 -13.28 17.54
N CYS A 263 7.27 -14.41 17.49
CA CYS A 263 6.74 -15.70 18.00
C CYS A 263 6.55 -15.65 19.51
N VAL A 264 7.51 -15.14 20.29
CA VAL A 264 7.35 -14.95 21.74
C VAL A 264 6.16 -14.06 22.05
N LYS A 265 6.07 -12.87 21.42
CA LYS A 265 4.95 -11.93 21.62
C LYS A 265 3.60 -12.52 21.29
N SER A 266 3.54 -13.37 20.24
CA SER A 266 2.30 -13.95 19.76
C SER A 266 1.88 -15.16 20.56
N ALA A 267 2.83 -16.01 20.96
CA ALA A 267 2.56 -17.21 21.77
C ALA A 267 1.93 -16.86 23.14
N VAL A 268 2.36 -15.75 23.76
CA VAL A 268 1.82 -15.28 25.05
C VAL A 268 0.30 -15.02 25.01
N ARG A 269 -0.26 -14.76 23.83
CA ARG A 269 -1.72 -14.57 23.66
C ARG A 269 -2.50 -15.88 23.73
N ILE A 270 -1.82 -17.00 23.52
CA ILE A 270 -2.41 -18.34 23.50
C ILE A 270 -2.33 -18.91 24.90
N GLN A 271 -3.48 -19.20 25.51
CA GLN A 271 -3.56 -19.79 26.84
C GLN A 271 -3.29 -21.31 26.76
N ASP A 272 -2.03 -21.67 26.47
CA ASP A 272 -1.59 -23.07 26.39
C ASP A 272 -0.40 -23.28 27.33
N PRO A 273 -0.41 -24.33 28.18
CA PRO A 273 0.65 -24.59 29.16
C PRO A 273 2.04 -24.78 28.54
N ARG A 274 2.14 -25.16 27.27
CA ARG A 274 3.41 -25.34 26.56
C ARG A 274 4.14 -24.01 26.25
N VAL A 275 3.43 -22.89 26.29
CA VAL A 275 4.01 -21.57 26.04
C VAL A 275 5.03 -21.18 27.10
N LEU A 276 4.72 -21.41 28.36
CA LEU A 276 5.53 -20.97 29.48
C LEU A 276 6.95 -21.57 29.49
N PRO A 277 7.15 -22.89 29.33
CA PRO A 277 8.49 -23.46 29.21
C PRO A 277 9.30 -22.91 28.03
N ALA A 278 8.65 -22.67 26.89
CA ALA A 278 9.32 -22.13 25.71
C ALA A 278 9.76 -20.67 25.91
N VAL A 279 8.92 -19.84 26.57
CA VAL A 279 9.28 -18.45 26.91
C VAL A 279 10.42 -18.41 27.95
N ARG A 280 10.41 -19.31 28.94
CA ARG A 280 11.53 -19.47 29.88
C ARG A 280 12.84 -19.80 29.15
N ALA A 281 12.83 -20.73 28.21
CA ALA A 281 14.01 -21.06 27.41
C ALA A 281 14.52 -19.85 26.59
N ALA A 282 13.62 -19.05 26.04
CA ALA A 282 13.97 -17.86 25.24
C ALA A 282 14.67 -16.75 26.06
N THR A 283 14.66 -16.79 27.40
CA THR A 283 15.46 -15.86 28.24
C THR A 283 16.97 -16.08 28.11
N SER A 284 17.37 -17.21 27.55
CA SER A 284 18.78 -17.55 27.28
C SER A 284 19.15 -17.49 25.80
N ASP A 285 18.30 -16.87 24.96
CA ASP A 285 18.55 -16.72 23.52
C ASP A 285 19.85 -15.94 23.27
N GLN A 286 20.51 -16.25 22.15
CA GLN A 286 21.71 -15.53 21.72
C GLN A 286 21.44 -14.04 21.43
N ASP A 287 20.25 -13.72 20.94
CA ASP A 287 19.81 -12.36 20.63
C ASP A 287 19.27 -11.66 21.89
N SER A 288 19.87 -10.52 22.28
CA SER A 288 19.46 -9.74 23.44
C SER A 288 18.00 -9.25 23.34
N GLN A 289 17.51 -8.97 22.15
CA GLN A 289 16.14 -8.54 21.92
C GLN A 289 15.13 -9.66 22.21
N VAL A 290 15.47 -10.90 21.84
CA VAL A 290 14.66 -12.08 22.18
C VAL A 290 14.64 -12.27 23.71
N ARG A 291 15.80 -12.19 24.37
CA ARG A 291 15.88 -12.28 25.85
C ARG A 291 15.02 -11.22 26.54
N MET A 292 15.11 -9.96 26.08
CA MET A 292 14.28 -8.86 26.63
C MET A 292 12.78 -9.16 26.52
N VAL A 293 12.33 -9.56 25.32
CA VAL A 293 10.92 -9.84 25.07
C VAL A 293 10.44 -11.05 25.87
N ALA A 294 11.28 -12.09 26.02
CA ALA A 294 10.97 -13.25 26.83
C ALA A 294 10.81 -12.90 28.32
N LEU A 295 11.70 -12.06 28.87
CA LEU A 295 11.59 -11.59 30.26
C LEU A 295 10.29 -10.81 30.50
N ILE A 296 9.97 -9.87 29.63
CA ILE A 296 8.70 -9.10 29.72
C ILE A 296 7.49 -10.05 29.59
N ALA A 297 7.56 -11.03 28.68
CA ALA A 297 6.53 -12.02 28.49
C ALA A 297 6.26 -12.85 29.76
N LEU A 298 7.34 -13.29 30.47
CA LEU A 298 7.19 -14.01 31.76
C LEU A 298 6.52 -13.13 32.84
N GLY A 299 6.84 -11.82 32.87
CA GLY A 299 6.15 -10.88 33.75
C GLY A 299 4.66 -10.75 33.44
N LEU A 300 4.29 -10.65 32.17
CA LEU A 300 2.89 -10.59 31.70
C LEU A 300 2.15 -11.90 31.98
N LEU A 301 2.80 -13.04 31.84
CA LEU A 301 2.25 -14.37 32.16
C LEU A 301 2.17 -14.64 33.68
N GLN A 302 2.59 -13.69 34.52
CA GLN A 302 2.63 -13.84 35.99
C GLN A 302 3.44 -15.07 36.44
N ASP A 303 4.53 -15.38 35.76
CA ASP A 303 5.40 -16.52 36.07
C ASP A 303 6.29 -16.23 37.29
N LYS A 304 5.74 -16.42 38.48
CA LYS A 304 6.45 -16.21 39.76
C LYS A 304 7.65 -17.12 39.95
N GLU A 305 7.66 -18.30 39.32
CA GLU A 305 8.78 -19.24 39.38
C GLU A 305 10.03 -18.70 38.72
N SER A 306 9.90 -17.82 37.72
CA SER A 306 11.04 -17.15 37.07
C SER A 306 11.57 -15.91 37.84
N ALA A 307 10.97 -15.51 38.95
CA ALA A 307 11.44 -14.33 39.72
C ALA A 307 12.89 -14.44 40.19
N PRO A 308 13.42 -15.59 40.67
CA PRO A 308 14.82 -15.72 41.00
C PRO A 308 15.75 -15.51 39.81
N LEU A 309 15.39 -16.03 38.62
CA LEU A 309 16.13 -15.82 37.36
C LEU A 309 16.15 -14.34 36.98
N MET A 310 15.01 -13.68 37.04
CA MET A 310 14.91 -12.24 36.72
C MET A 310 15.78 -11.37 37.66
N LYS A 311 15.79 -11.67 38.98
CA LYS A 311 16.63 -10.97 39.94
C LYS A 311 18.12 -11.21 39.64
N LYS A 312 18.51 -12.43 39.29
CA LYS A 312 19.89 -12.76 38.91
C LYS A 312 20.31 -11.96 37.67
N ILE A 313 19.48 -11.93 36.62
CA ILE A 313 19.76 -11.17 35.38
C ILE A 313 19.84 -9.68 35.67
N GLN A 314 18.95 -9.13 36.50
CA GLN A 314 18.93 -7.71 36.85
C GLN A 314 20.20 -7.27 37.52
N SER A 315 20.81 -8.12 38.41
CA SER A 315 22.03 -7.82 39.16
C SER A 315 23.30 -8.19 38.41
N ASP A 316 23.24 -8.90 37.30
CA ASP A 316 24.39 -9.34 36.53
C ASP A 316 24.99 -8.17 35.73
N ALA A 317 26.12 -7.63 36.19
CA ALA A 317 26.85 -6.55 35.53
C ALA A 317 27.36 -6.92 34.12
N SER A 318 27.53 -8.21 33.84
CA SER A 318 27.96 -8.70 32.51
C SER A 318 26.83 -8.75 31.47
N ALA A 319 25.58 -8.77 31.92
CA ALA A 319 24.44 -8.77 31.02
C ALA A 319 24.23 -7.39 30.36
N PRO A 320 23.78 -7.31 29.10
CA PRO A 320 23.45 -6.05 28.44
C PRO A 320 22.50 -5.22 29.27
N GLN A 321 22.69 -3.89 29.29
CA GLN A 321 21.86 -2.99 30.09
C GLN A 321 20.37 -3.12 29.81
N GLU A 322 19.99 -3.22 28.54
CA GLU A 322 18.60 -3.37 28.11
C GLU A 322 17.97 -4.67 28.63
N VAL A 323 18.72 -5.76 28.73
CA VAL A 323 18.24 -7.06 29.28
C VAL A 323 18.03 -6.94 30.79
N ARG A 324 18.96 -6.26 31.52
CA ARG A 324 18.80 -5.99 32.96
C ARG A 324 17.58 -5.15 33.26
N LEU A 325 17.35 -4.10 32.46
CA LEU A 325 16.14 -3.25 32.57
C LEU A 325 14.87 -4.04 32.31
N ALA A 326 14.87 -4.92 31.31
CA ALA A 326 13.73 -5.79 31.03
C ALA A 326 13.45 -6.77 32.17
N ALA A 327 14.48 -7.31 32.82
CA ALA A 327 14.32 -8.16 34.01
C ALA A 327 13.71 -7.38 35.18
N GLY A 328 14.14 -6.14 35.42
CA GLY A 328 13.55 -5.26 36.43
C GLY A 328 12.08 -4.98 36.14
N LYS A 329 11.75 -4.66 34.88
CA LYS A 329 10.37 -4.43 34.45
C LYS A 329 9.48 -5.66 34.60
N ALA A 330 10.02 -6.84 34.29
CA ALA A 330 9.31 -8.11 34.48
C ALA A 330 8.98 -8.39 35.97
N LEU A 331 9.92 -8.07 36.90
CA LEU A 331 9.67 -8.17 38.34
C LEU A 331 8.58 -7.19 38.81
N GLU A 332 8.55 -5.96 38.26
CA GLU A 332 7.49 -5.00 38.53
C GLU A 332 6.12 -5.56 38.09
N LEU A 333 6.05 -6.14 36.89
CA LEU A 333 4.83 -6.77 36.38
C LEU A 333 4.34 -7.92 37.27
N LEU A 334 5.26 -8.74 37.83
CA LEU A 334 4.90 -9.81 38.77
C LEU A 334 4.34 -9.29 40.09
N SER A 335 4.64 -8.05 40.49
CA SER A 335 4.12 -7.42 41.71
C SER A 335 2.75 -6.76 41.53
N GLN A 336 2.32 -6.56 40.30
CA GLN A 336 1.02 -5.97 39.97
C GLN A 336 -0.10 -7.05 40.07
N PRO A 337 -1.28 -6.68 40.55
CA PRO A 337 -2.41 -7.62 40.48
C PRO A 337 -2.76 -7.88 39.02
N THR A 338 -3.05 -9.15 38.71
CA THR A 338 -3.52 -9.54 37.37
C THR A 338 -4.68 -8.65 36.93
N PRO A 339 -4.60 -7.97 35.79
CA PRO A 339 -5.78 -7.29 35.23
C PRO A 339 -6.87 -8.34 35.00
N LYS A 340 -8.06 -8.05 35.57
CA LYS A 340 -9.25 -8.90 35.46
C LYS A 340 -9.73 -8.97 34.01
#